data_072bb1091404aa6884e3f8b5e99a2c6a
#
_entry.id   072bb1091404aa6884e3f8b5e99a2c6a
#
_cell.length_a   1.000
_cell.length_b   1.000
_cell.length_c   1.000
_cell.angle_alpha   90.00
_cell.angle_beta   90.00
_cell.angle_gamma   90.00
#
_symmetry.space_group_name_H-M   'P 1'
#
loop_
_entity.id
_entity.type
_entity.pdbx_description
1 polymer ?
#
loop_
_entity_poly.entity_id
_entity_poly.type
_entity_poly.pdbx_seq_one_letter_code
_entity_poly.pdbx_strand_id
1 'polypeptide(L)'
;MAATVHQLAETLGRAVDAKDKRLFEHSALTAELATVLALAHGLSHKQADVVHIAGHLHDIGKIGIPDEVLRKPGALDAHEWALIREHPVIGATILRPIELFGSKNGVAELVLTHHERFDGSGYPGGLSGLDIPLGGRILAIADSMAAMLENRVYHPAMTLDEVFEEVERCAGNRYDPHLCRDLLLHTREITDVVAPHARRWSGGEAWSAAGLLTGLGAA
;
A
#
# COMPACT_ATOMS: atom_id res chain seq x y z
N MET A 1 -13.75 -5.41 -20.75
CA MET A 1 -12.66 -4.42 -20.72
C MET A 1 -12.17 -4.18 -19.28
N ALA A 2 -13.03 -3.84 -18.31
CA ALA A 2 -12.61 -3.63 -16.91
C ALA A 2 -11.92 -4.85 -16.28
N ALA A 3 -12.48 -6.06 -16.43
CA ALA A 3 -11.87 -7.30 -15.92
C ALA A 3 -10.47 -7.56 -16.51
N THR A 4 -10.25 -7.26 -17.80
CA THR A 4 -8.95 -7.45 -18.46
C THR A 4 -7.90 -6.47 -17.94
N VAL A 5 -8.27 -5.22 -17.70
CA VAL A 5 -7.36 -4.20 -17.12
C VAL A 5 -6.96 -4.58 -15.70
N HIS A 6 -7.91 -5.02 -14.89
CA HIS A 6 -7.64 -5.50 -13.53
C HIS A 6 -6.66 -6.69 -13.54
N GLN A 7 -6.93 -7.73 -14.35
CA GLN A 7 -6.06 -8.90 -14.46
C GLN A 7 -4.65 -8.56 -14.92
N LEU A 8 -4.50 -7.59 -15.84
CA LEU A 8 -3.19 -7.11 -16.28
C LEU A 8 -2.46 -6.36 -15.15
N ALA A 9 -3.17 -5.48 -14.41
CA ALA A 9 -2.58 -4.76 -13.29
C ALA A 9 -2.11 -5.72 -12.19
N GLU A 10 -2.95 -6.69 -11.81
CA GLU A 10 -2.60 -7.74 -10.86
C GLU A 10 -1.38 -8.56 -11.33
N THR A 11 -1.36 -8.97 -12.61
CA THR A 11 -0.24 -9.75 -13.17
C THR A 11 1.06 -8.96 -13.16
N LEU A 12 1.01 -7.66 -13.50
CA LEU A 12 2.19 -6.79 -13.47
C LEU A 12 2.65 -6.53 -12.04
N GLY A 13 1.74 -6.31 -11.09
CA GLY A 13 2.07 -6.18 -9.68
C GLY A 13 2.80 -7.41 -9.16
N ARG A 14 2.25 -8.60 -9.40
CA ARG A 14 2.91 -9.89 -9.04
C ARG A 14 4.29 -10.06 -9.69
N ALA A 15 4.48 -9.58 -10.93
CA ALA A 15 5.78 -9.66 -11.59
C ALA A 15 6.82 -8.76 -10.91
N VAL A 16 6.40 -7.60 -10.40
CA VAL A 16 7.27 -6.69 -9.64
C VAL A 16 7.55 -7.24 -8.24
N ASP A 17 6.53 -7.79 -7.56
CA ASP A 17 6.70 -8.46 -6.27
C ASP A 17 7.72 -9.62 -6.40
N ALA A 18 7.69 -10.38 -7.50
CA ALA A 18 8.65 -11.44 -7.78
C ALA A 18 10.09 -10.93 -8.00
N LYS A 19 10.25 -9.69 -8.50
CA LYS A 19 11.56 -9.03 -8.61
C LYS A 19 12.11 -8.67 -7.23
N ASP A 20 11.27 -8.17 -6.35
CA ASP A 20 11.60 -7.91 -4.94
C ASP A 20 11.17 -9.12 -4.11
N LYS A 21 12.02 -10.14 -4.02
CA LYS A 21 11.75 -11.43 -3.34
C LYS A 21 11.25 -11.32 -1.88
N ARG A 22 11.14 -10.11 -1.34
CA ARG A 22 10.64 -9.82 0.00
C ARG A 22 9.14 -9.57 0.05
N LEU A 23 8.47 -9.46 -1.11
CA LEU A 23 7.11 -8.94 -1.25
C LEU A 23 6.21 -9.94 -1.98
N PHE A 24 5.99 -11.13 -1.40
CA PHE A 24 5.02 -12.06 -1.96
C PHE A 24 3.58 -11.60 -1.65
N GLU A 25 2.79 -11.32 -2.70
CA GLU A 25 1.40 -10.82 -2.59
C GLU A 25 1.22 -9.41 -1.98
N HIS A 26 2.29 -8.65 -1.78
CA HIS A 26 2.22 -7.29 -1.23
C HIS A 26 1.29 -6.37 -2.04
N SER A 27 1.46 -6.36 -3.36
CA SER A 27 0.66 -5.52 -4.25
C SER A 27 -0.83 -5.89 -4.21
N ALA A 28 -1.15 -7.19 -4.04
CA ALA A 28 -2.53 -7.64 -3.91
C ALA A 28 -3.17 -7.15 -2.61
N LEU A 29 -2.50 -7.34 -1.48
CA LEU A 29 -3.00 -6.86 -0.19
C LEU A 29 -3.12 -5.34 -0.16
N THR A 30 -2.13 -4.62 -0.68
CA THR A 30 -2.19 -3.15 -0.80
C THR A 30 -3.42 -2.70 -1.60
N ALA A 31 -3.72 -3.35 -2.74
CA ALA A 31 -4.87 -3.03 -3.57
C ALA A 31 -6.21 -3.29 -2.85
N GLU A 32 -6.33 -4.40 -2.14
CA GLU A 32 -7.53 -4.76 -1.40
C GLU A 32 -7.77 -3.81 -0.22
N LEU A 33 -6.74 -3.53 0.60
CA LEU A 33 -6.81 -2.59 1.72
C LEU A 33 -7.18 -1.17 1.24
N ALA A 34 -6.54 -0.72 0.16
CA ALA A 34 -6.81 0.59 -0.42
C ALA A 34 -8.26 0.71 -0.92
N THR A 35 -8.82 -0.38 -1.47
CA THR A 35 -10.22 -0.43 -1.93
C THR A 35 -11.19 -0.29 -0.76
N VAL A 36 -10.98 -1.06 0.31
CA VAL A 36 -11.84 -0.97 1.51
C VAL A 36 -11.79 0.43 2.10
N LEU A 37 -10.60 1.00 2.27
CA LEU A 37 -10.45 2.35 2.81
C LEU A 37 -11.07 3.42 1.89
N ALA A 38 -10.96 3.28 0.57
CA ALA A 38 -11.60 4.18 -0.38
C ALA A 38 -13.12 4.17 -0.24
N LEU A 39 -13.72 2.99 -0.15
CA LEU A 39 -15.17 2.83 0.05
C LEU A 39 -15.61 3.33 1.43
N ALA A 40 -14.86 3.03 2.48
CA ALA A 40 -15.11 3.51 3.84
C ALA A 40 -15.08 5.04 3.93
N HIS A 41 -14.20 5.69 3.15
CA HIS A 41 -14.15 7.16 3.05
C HIS A 41 -15.27 7.75 2.18
N GLY A 42 -16.09 6.93 1.52
CA GLY A 42 -17.22 7.37 0.72
C GLY A 42 -16.93 7.57 -0.77
N LEU A 43 -15.82 7.05 -1.30
CA LEU A 43 -15.59 7.04 -2.74
C LEU A 43 -16.60 6.11 -3.43
N SER A 44 -16.99 6.46 -4.65
CA SER A 44 -17.78 5.58 -5.51
C SER A 44 -16.96 4.33 -5.91
N HIS A 45 -17.63 3.23 -6.25
CA HIS A 45 -16.98 2.02 -6.76
C HIS A 45 -16.03 2.31 -7.92
N LYS A 46 -16.40 3.20 -8.85
CA LYS A 46 -15.54 3.59 -9.97
C LYS A 46 -14.23 4.27 -9.52
N GLN A 47 -14.29 5.10 -8.48
CA GLN A 47 -13.09 5.73 -7.92
C GLN A 47 -12.27 4.72 -7.12
N ALA A 48 -12.93 3.83 -6.37
CA ALA A 48 -12.27 2.74 -5.67
C ALA A 48 -11.56 1.78 -6.64
N ASP A 49 -12.13 1.50 -7.83
CA ASP A 49 -11.48 0.71 -8.88
C ASP A 49 -10.16 1.36 -9.35
N VAL A 50 -10.10 2.69 -9.47
CA VAL A 50 -8.86 3.40 -9.84
C VAL A 50 -7.80 3.23 -8.75
N VAL A 51 -8.21 3.38 -7.48
CA VAL A 51 -7.32 3.20 -6.32
C VAL A 51 -6.83 1.74 -6.23
N HIS A 52 -7.71 0.77 -6.49
CA HIS A 52 -7.39 -0.65 -6.52
C HIS A 52 -6.32 -0.98 -7.57
N ILE A 53 -6.51 -0.52 -8.81
CA ILE A 53 -5.53 -0.70 -9.89
C ILE A 53 -4.20 -0.03 -9.51
N ALA A 54 -4.25 1.17 -8.92
CA ALA A 54 -3.05 1.86 -8.47
C ALA A 54 -2.34 1.09 -7.33
N GLY A 55 -3.08 0.42 -6.45
CA GLY A 55 -2.53 -0.46 -5.41
C GLY A 55 -1.74 -1.62 -5.99
N HIS A 56 -2.24 -2.28 -7.03
CA HIS A 56 -1.48 -3.33 -7.74
C HIS A 56 -0.21 -2.80 -8.41
N LEU A 57 -0.22 -1.56 -8.88
CA LEU A 57 0.84 -0.98 -9.71
C LEU A 57 1.73 0.03 -8.99
N HIS A 58 1.51 0.28 -7.66
CA HIS A 58 2.22 1.35 -6.95
C HIS A 58 3.75 1.22 -7.04
N ASP A 59 4.21 0.01 -7.01
CA ASP A 59 5.63 -0.36 -7.04
C ASP A 59 6.18 -0.70 -8.44
N ILE A 60 5.41 -0.52 -9.53
CA ILE A 60 5.83 -0.91 -10.90
C ILE A 60 7.17 -0.28 -11.30
N GLY A 61 7.49 0.89 -10.78
CA GLY A 61 8.75 1.58 -11.04
C GLY A 61 9.99 0.90 -10.47
N LYS A 62 9.85 -0.05 -9.55
CA LYS A 62 10.96 -0.88 -9.06
C LYS A 62 11.63 -1.69 -10.17
N ILE A 63 10.98 -1.85 -11.33
CA ILE A 63 11.59 -2.44 -12.51
C ILE A 63 12.82 -1.67 -13.00
N GLY A 64 12.86 -0.35 -12.78
CA GLY A 64 13.97 0.53 -13.12
C GLY A 64 15.07 0.63 -12.06
N ILE A 65 14.89 0.01 -10.90
CA ILE A 65 15.88 0.04 -9.82
C ILE A 65 16.89 -1.10 -10.02
N PRO A 66 18.21 -0.85 -9.89
CA PRO A 66 19.23 -1.89 -9.98
C PRO A 66 19.02 -3.01 -8.95
N ASP A 67 19.20 -4.27 -9.38
CA ASP A 67 18.97 -5.43 -8.53
C ASP A 67 19.92 -5.47 -7.31
N GLU A 68 21.15 -5.00 -7.45
CA GLU A 68 22.12 -4.88 -6.36
C GLU A 68 21.66 -3.93 -5.25
N VAL A 69 20.88 -2.89 -5.59
CA VAL A 69 20.31 -1.96 -4.62
C VAL A 69 19.03 -2.54 -4.01
N LEU A 70 18.12 -3.02 -4.87
CA LEU A 70 16.82 -3.54 -4.45
C LEU A 70 16.96 -4.76 -3.52
N ARG A 71 17.93 -5.62 -3.79
CA ARG A 71 18.18 -6.90 -3.08
C ARG A 71 19.33 -6.85 -2.10
N LYS A 72 19.88 -5.67 -1.80
CA LYS A 72 21.03 -5.53 -0.90
C LYS A 72 20.74 -6.16 0.46
N PRO A 73 21.57 -7.10 0.93
CA PRO A 73 21.46 -7.62 2.29
C PRO A 73 22.07 -6.62 3.27
N GLY A 74 21.27 -5.78 3.89
CA GLY A 74 21.73 -4.80 4.87
C GLY A 74 21.17 -3.41 4.66
N ALA A 75 21.67 -2.44 5.39
CA ALA A 75 21.24 -1.05 5.30
C ALA A 75 21.67 -0.43 3.96
N LEU A 76 20.77 0.37 3.38
CA LEU A 76 21.07 1.19 2.21
C LEU A 76 21.82 2.45 2.63
N ASP A 77 22.82 2.86 1.84
CA ASP A 77 23.43 4.16 1.98
C ASP A 77 22.57 5.29 1.37
N ALA A 78 23.02 6.54 1.50
CA ALA A 78 22.26 7.70 1.04
C ALA A 78 22.04 7.71 -0.49
N HIS A 79 23.01 7.22 -1.26
CA HIS A 79 22.91 7.13 -2.71
C HIS A 79 21.92 6.04 -3.14
N GLU A 80 22.00 4.86 -2.52
CA GLU A 80 21.09 3.75 -2.77
C GLU A 80 19.65 4.11 -2.38
N TRP A 81 19.46 4.82 -1.25
CA TRP A 81 18.17 5.37 -0.88
C TRP A 81 17.63 6.36 -1.91
N ALA A 82 18.48 7.22 -2.49
CA ALA A 82 18.05 8.13 -3.54
C ALA A 82 17.54 7.35 -4.76
N LEU A 83 18.22 6.26 -5.16
CA LEU A 83 17.78 5.40 -6.26
C LEU A 83 16.42 4.73 -5.95
N ILE A 84 16.23 4.17 -4.76
CA ILE A 84 14.94 3.59 -4.38
C ILE A 84 13.80 4.61 -4.47
N ARG A 85 14.04 5.86 -4.04
CA ARG A 85 13.04 6.94 -4.07
C ARG A 85 12.62 7.38 -5.48
N GLU A 86 13.31 6.92 -6.51
CA GLU A 86 12.92 7.20 -7.90
C GLU A 86 11.76 6.31 -8.40
N HIS A 87 11.44 5.18 -7.72
CA HIS A 87 10.44 4.26 -8.25
C HIS A 87 9.05 4.87 -8.44
N PRO A 88 8.52 5.83 -7.62
CA PRO A 88 7.23 6.44 -7.90
C PRO A 88 7.26 7.26 -9.20
N VAL A 89 8.36 7.95 -9.47
CA VAL A 89 8.55 8.74 -10.69
C VAL A 89 8.66 7.83 -11.91
N ILE A 90 9.46 6.77 -11.82
CA ILE A 90 9.61 5.76 -12.87
C ILE A 90 8.25 5.10 -13.15
N GLY A 91 7.55 4.67 -12.09
CA GLY A 91 6.24 4.04 -12.20
C GLY A 91 5.21 4.93 -12.88
N ALA A 92 5.10 6.19 -12.44
CA ALA A 92 4.22 7.16 -13.07
C ALA A 92 4.57 7.41 -14.54
N THR A 93 5.87 7.41 -14.89
CA THR A 93 6.33 7.58 -16.27
C THR A 93 5.93 6.40 -17.15
N ILE A 94 6.01 5.18 -16.63
CA ILE A 94 5.58 3.94 -17.32
C ILE A 94 4.06 3.95 -17.58
N LEU A 95 3.27 4.43 -16.61
CA LEU A 95 1.81 4.33 -16.64
C LEU A 95 1.13 5.49 -17.38
N ARG A 96 1.75 6.68 -17.38
CA ARG A 96 1.16 7.91 -17.95
C ARG A 96 0.75 7.82 -19.44
N PRO A 97 1.45 7.07 -20.33
CA PRO A 97 1.03 6.94 -21.72
C PRO A 97 -0.29 6.19 -21.91
N ILE A 98 -0.77 5.45 -20.90
CA ILE A 98 -2.06 4.77 -20.95
C ILE A 98 -3.13 5.83 -20.65
N GLU A 99 -3.97 6.16 -21.64
CA GLU A 99 -4.97 7.24 -21.56
C GLU A 99 -5.85 7.14 -20.30
N LEU A 100 -6.29 5.92 -19.94
CA LEU A 100 -7.10 5.66 -18.74
C LEU A 100 -6.33 5.97 -17.44
N PHE A 101 -5.01 5.83 -17.41
CA PHE A 101 -4.17 5.99 -16.22
C PHE A 101 -3.55 7.37 -16.09
N GLY A 102 -3.36 8.08 -17.22
CA GLY A 102 -2.68 9.38 -17.28
C GLY A 102 -3.56 10.58 -16.91
N SER A 103 -4.85 10.37 -16.65
CA SER A 103 -5.78 11.44 -16.28
C SER A 103 -5.49 12.01 -14.89
N LYS A 104 -6.03 13.19 -14.59
CA LYS A 104 -5.98 13.78 -13.24
C LYS A 104 -6.68 12.84 -12.25
N ASN A 105 -6.05 12.60 -11.10
CA ASN A 105 -6.43 11.59 -10.11
C ASN A 105 -6.49 10.16 -10.68
N GLY A 106 -5.82 9.92 -11.81
CA GLY A 106 -5.68 8.58 -12.41
C GLY A 106 -4.54 7.78 -11.78
N VAL A 107 -4.42 6.52 -12.19
CA VAL A 107 -3.47 5.55 -11.61
C VAL A 107 -2.04 6.09 -11.56
N ALA A 108 -1.56 6.77 -12.62
CA ALA A 108 -0.19 7.27 -12.69
C ALA A 108 0.09 8.36 -11.64
N GLU A 109 -0.89 9.22 -11.33
CA GLU A 109 -0.74 10.26 -10.31
C GLU A 109 -0.77 9.67 -8.90
N LEU A 110 -1.63 8.66 -8.67
CA LEU A 110 -1.69 7.95 -7.41
C LEU A 110 -0.37 7.20 -7.13
N VAL A 111 0.17 6.52 -8.14
CA VAL A 111 1.48 5.85 -8.07
C VAL A 111 2.61 6.86 -7.81
N LEU A 112 2.56 8.04 -8.41
CA LEU A 112 3.56 9.09 -8.16
C LEU A 112 3.56 9.53 -6.70
N THR A 113 2.40 9.59 -6.05
CA THR A 113 2.21 10.29 -4.77
C THR A 113 2.03 9.36 -3.55
N HIS A 114 2.14 8.04 -3.72
CA HIS A 114 1.89 7.09 -2.63
C HIS A 114 2.93 7.13 -1.49
N HIS A 115 4.08 7.74 -1.70
CA HIS A 115 5.08 7.98 -0.67
C HIS A 115 5.13 9.43 -0.18
N GLU A 116 4.18 10.27 -0.60
CA GLU A 116 3.99 11.56 0.05
C GLU A 116 3.47 11.36 1.47
N ARG A 117 3.83 12.28 2.36
CA ARG A 117 3.42 12.26 3.75
C ARG A 117 2.55 13.47 4.04
N PHE A 118 1.56 13.30 4.91
CA PHE A 118 0.61 14.37 5.21
C PHE A 118 1.29 15.64 5.77
N ASP A 119 2.42 15.48 6.47
CA ASP A 119 3.25 16.57 7.00
C ASP A 119 4.18 17.24 5.95
N GLY A 120 4.23 16.74 4.70
CA GLY A 120 5.10 17.26 3.63
C GLY A 120 6.53 16.74 3.65
N SER A 121 6.88 15.83 4.58
CA SER A 121 8.22 15.23 4.64
C SER A 121 8.41 14.03 3.71
N GLY A 122 7.42 13.75 2.85
CA GLY A 122 7.42 12.65 1.89
C GLY A 122 8.21 12.94 0.62
N TYR A 123 8.01 12.08 -0.37
CA TYR A 123 8.64 12.20 -1.70
C TYR A 123 7.70 11.65 -2.78
N PRO A 124 7.90 12.02 -4.07
CA PRO A 124 9.00 12.78 -4.62
C PRO A 124 8.78 14.31 -4.61
N GLY A 125 7.54 14.80 -4.45
CA GLY A 125 7.19 16.21 -4.59
C GLY A 125 7.24 17.00 -3.29
N GLY A 126 7.22 16.35 -2.12
CA GLY A 126 7.07 17.01 -0.83
C GLY A 126 5.70 17.67 -0.67
N LEU A 127 4.67 17.09 -1.29
CA LEU A 127 3.29 17.55 -1.15
C LEU A 127 2.81 17.36 0.29
N SER A 128 1.95 18.26 0.78
CA SER A 128 1.43 18.21 2.16
C SER A 128 -0.08 18.30 2.21
N GLY A 129 -0.66 17.72 3.25
CA GLY A 129 -2.08 17.81 3.52
C GLY A 129 -2.96 17.40 2.34
N LEU A 130 -3.90 18.27 1.98
CA LEU A 130 -4.85 18.02 0.90
C LEU A 130 -4.30 18.28 -0.51
N ASP A 131 -3.09 18.79 -0.65
CA ASP A 131 -2.39 18.89 -1.92
C ASP A 131 -2.00 17.50 -2.45
N ILE A 132 -1.88 16.50 -1.56
CA ILE A 132 -1.70 15.11 -1.95
C ILE A 132 -3.03 14.58 -2.47
N PRO A 133 -3.10 14.01 -3.70
CA PRO A 133 -4.31 13.38 -4.22
C PRO A 133 -4.90 12.37 -3.22
N LEU A 134 -6.23 12.36 -3.09
CA LEU A 134 -6.91 11.49 -2.10
C LEU A 134 -6.50 10.01 -2.25
N GLY A 135 -6.46 9.50 -3.49
CA GLY A 135 -6.02 8.11 -3.74
C GLY A 135 -4.55 7.88 -3.35
N GLY A 136 -3.67 8.86 -3.48
CA GLY A 136 -2.28 8.79 -3.00
C GLY A 136 -2.21 8.67 -1.47
N ARG A 137 -3.03 9.46 -0.75
CA ARG A 137 -3.15 9.37 0.73
C ARG A 137 -3.70 8.03 1.19
N ILE A 138 -4.66 7.45 0.45
CA ILE A 138 -5.22 6.13 0.71
C ILE A 138 -4.14 5.06 0.49
N LEU A 139 -3.41 5.12 -0.62
CA LEU A 139 -2.33 4.17 -0.92
C LEU A 139 -1.20 4.23 0.10
N ALA A 140 -0.83 5.41 0.60
CA ALA A 140 0.20 5.58 1.63
C ALA A 140 -0.12 4.79 2.92
N ILE A 141 -1.41 4.76 3.32
CA ILE A 141 -1.86 3.96 4.46
C ILE A 141 -1.85 2.48 4.11
N ALA A 142 -2.46 2.09 2.99
CA ALA A 142 -2.62 0.70 2.58
C ALA A 142 -1.27 -0.01 2.35
N ASP A 143 -0.32 0.63 1.65
CA ASP A 143 1.05 0.15 1.45
C ASP A 143 1.77 -0.06 2.79
N SER A 144 1.67 0.91 3.69
CA SER A 144 2.30 0.81 5.02
C SER A 144 1.70 -0.32 5.86
N MET A 145 0.38 -0.49 5.83
CA MET A 145 -0.29 -1.61 6.52
C MET A 145 0.17 -2.95 5.96
N ALA A 146 0.15 -3.12 4.63
CA ALA A 146 0.63 -4.34 3.99
C ALA A 146 2.08 -4.63 4.39
N ALA A 147 2.93 -3.60 4.38
CA ALA A 147 4.34 -3.72 4.77
C ALA A 147 4.56 -4.12 6.23
N MET A 148 3.71 -3.67 7.15
CA MET A 148 3.78 -4.01 8.59
C MET A 148 3.25 -5.41 8.88
N LEU A 149 2.28 -5.87 8.11
CA LEU A 149 1.69 -7.21 8.25
C LEU A 149 2.55 -8.34 7.66
N GLU A 150 3.54 -8.01 6.81
CA GLU A 150 4.45 -8.98 6.21
C GLU A 150 5.66 -9.29 7.07
N ASN A 151 6.05 -10.57 7.12
CA ASN A 151 7.33 -10.98 7.72
C ASN A 151 8.49 -10.49 6.85
N ARG A 152 9.32 -9.60 7.37
CA ARG A 152 10.54 -9.13 6.72
C ARG A 152 11.76 -9.67 7.44
N VAL A 153 12.86 -9.86 6.70
CA VAL A 153 14.12 -10.44 7.22
C VAL A 153 14.63 -9.74 8.50
N TYR A 154 14.27 -8.46 8.68
CA TYR A 154 14.73 -7.62 9.80
C TYR A 154 13.62 -7.19 10.75
N HIS A 155 12.35 -7.55 10.46
CA HIS A 155 11.21 -7.18 11.29
C HIS A 155 10.16 -8.30 11.23
N PRO A 156 9.79 -8.90 12.39
CA PRO A 156 8.63 -9.80 12.42
C PRO A 156 7.37 -9.04 12.01
N ALA A 157 6.40 -9.75 11.42
CA ALA A 157 5.10 -9.16 11.12
C ALA A 157 4.46 -8.65 12.41
N MET A 158 3.84 -7.48 12.31
CA MET A 158 3.01 -6.93 13.38
C MET A 158 1.65 -7.63 13.38
N THR A 159 1.02 -7.71 14.54
CA THR A 159 -0.40 -8.06 14.65
C THR A 159 -1.25 -6.95 14.05
N LEU A 160 -2.49 -7.26 13.67
CA LEU A 160 -3.38 -6.25 13.11
C LEU A 160 -3.71 -5.14 14.12
N ASP A 161 -3.81 -5.47 15.41
CA ASP A 161 -4.02 -4.48 16.48
C ASP A 161 -2.84 -3.52 16.60
N GLU A 162 -1.60 -4.02 16.56
CA GLU A 162 -0.39 -3.18 16.54
C GLU A 162 -0.34 -2.28 15.29
N VAL A 163 -0.82 -2.78 14.14
CA VAL A 163 -0.92 -1.96 12.91
C VAL A 163 -1.94 -0.84 13.08
N PHE A 164 -3.10 -1.09 13.68
CA PHE A 164 -4.08 -0.05 13.95
C PHE A 164 -3.55 1.01 14.91
N GLU A 165 -2.86 0.62 15.99
CA GLU A 165 -2.20 1.55 16.92
C GLU A 165 -1.15 2.41 16.21
N GLU A 166 -0.34 1.82 15.31
CA GLU A 166 0.67 2.54 14.55
C GLU A 166 0.04 3.54 13.56
N VAL A 167 -1.05 3.16 12.88
CA VAL A 167 -1.79 4.06 11.98
C VAL A 167 -2.38 5.24 12.76
N GLU A 168 -2.99 5.00 13.93
CA GLU A 168 -3.52 6.05 14.78
C GLU A 168 -2.41 6.99 15.27
N ARG A 169 -1.29 6.45 15.71
CA ARG A 169 -0.12 7.22 16.18
C ARG A 169 0.47 8.13 15.10
N CYS A 170 0.38 7.72 13.84
CA CYS A 170 0.91 8.45 12.70
C CYS A 170 -0.10 9.41 12.04
N ALA A 171 -1.33 9.49 12.56
CA ALA A 171 -2.36 10.39 12.05
C ALA A 171 -1.95 11.87 12.18
N GLY A 172 -2.15 12.63 11.09
CA GLY A 172 -1.78 14.06 11.01
C GLY A 172 -0.29 14.32 10.74
N ASN A 173 0.55 13.29 10.80
CA ASN A 173 1.98 13.35 10.46
C ASN A 173 2.24 12.59 9.16
N ARG A 174 2.29 11.27 9.23
CA ARG A 174 2.51 10.43 8.05
C ARG A 174 1.24 10.28 7.22
N TYR A 175 0.09 10.15 7.88
CA TYR A 175 -1.19 9.82 7.26
C TYR A 175 -2.24 10.92 7.47
N ASP A 176 -3.20 10.97 6.55
CA ASP A 176 -4.38 11.81 6.68
C ASP A 176 -5.22 11.39 7.89
N PRO A 177 -5.45 12.28 8.89
CA PRO A 177 -6.18 11.92 10.10
C PRO A 177 -7.64 11.54 9.85
N HIS A 178 -8.26 12.03 8.77
CA HIS A 178 -9.63 11.62 8.41
C HIS A 178 -9.65 10.18 7.89
N LEU A 179 -8.68 9.80 7.05
CA LEU A 179 -8.56 8.42 6.55
C LEU A 179 -8.21 7.45 7.68
N CYS A 180 -7.33 7.84 8.62
CA CYS A 180 -7.03 7.02 9.80
C CYS A 180 -8.28 6.75 10.63
N ARG A 181 -9.11 7.77 10.87
CA ARG A 181 -10.37 7.62 11.59
C ARG A 181 -11.33 6.68 10.84
N ASP A 182 -11.49 6.85 9.54
CA ASP A 182 -12.41 6.03 8.76
C ASP A 182 -11.94 4.57 8.73
N LEU A 183 -10.63 4.31 8.65
CA LEU A 183 -10.04 2.98 8.78
C LEU A 183 -10.38 2.33 10.12
N LEU A 184 -10.21 3.06 11.24
CA LEU A 184 -10.47 2.55 12.59
C LEU A 184 -11.96 2.32 12.84
N LEU A 185 -12.86 2.99 12.13
CA LEU A 185 -14.30 2.72 12.17
C LEU A 185 -14.71 1.47 11.35
N HIS A 186 -13.84 0.98 10.46
CA HIS A 186 -14.09 -0.15 9.55
C HIS A 186 -13.11 -1.31 9.77
N THR A 187 -12.67 -1.51 11.01
CA THR A 187 -11.69 -2.55 11.37
C THR A 187 -12.13 -3.96 10.99
N ARG A 188 -13.44 -4.24 10.98
CA ARG A 188 -13.99 -5.53 10.59
C ARG A 188 -13.74 -5.81 9.12
N GLU A 189 -14.07 -4.89 8.25
CA GLU A 189 -13.88 -5.01 6.79
C GLU A 189 -12.39 -5.17 6.46
N ILE A 190 -11.52 -4.42 7.15
CA ILE A 190 -10.07 -4.56 7.05
C ILE A 190 -9.61 -5.96 7.49
N THR A 191 -10.13 -6.46 8.62
CA THR A 191 -9.82 -7.81 9.12
C THR A 191 -10.23 -8.88 8.12
N ASP A 192 -11.41 -8.75 7.51
CA ASP A 192 -11.92 -9.69 6.51
C ASP A 192 -11.02 -9.76 5.26
N VAL A 193 -10.39 -8.65 4.87
CA VAL A 193 -9.39 -8.59 3.79
C VAL A 193 -8.07 -9.23 4.22
N VAL A 194 -7.55 -8.93 5.41
CA VAL A 194 -6.23 -9.43 5.87
C VAL A 194 -6.23 -10.92 6.15
N ALA A 195 -7.32 -11.47 6.68
CA ALA A 195 -7.37 -12.86 7.15
C ALA A 195 -7.03 -13.93 6.09
N PRO A 196 -7.41 -13.84 4.80
CA PRO A 196 -6.98 -14.77 3.78
C PRO A 196 -5.47 -14.73 3.49
N HIS A 197 -4.87 -13.53 3.50
CA HIS A 197 -3.43 -13.34 3.29
C HIS A 197 -2.62 -13.91 4.45
N ALA A 198 -3.01 -13.61 5.68
CA ALA A 198 -2.35 -14.12 6.89
C ALA A 198 -2.30 -15.66 6.93
N ARG A 199 -3.36 -16.34 6.51
CA ARG A 199 -3.40 -17.81 6.40
C ARG A 199 -2.39 -18.38 5.38
N ARG A 200 -2.12 -17.67 4.30
CA ARG A 200 -1.12 -18.07 3.29
C ARG A 200 0.30 -17.87 3.79
N TRP A 201 0.55 -16.79 4.54
CA TRP A 201 1.88 -16.50 5.09
C TRP A 201 2.30 -17.49 6.19
N SER A 202 1.34 -18.02 6.94
CA SER A 202 1.59 -19.01 8.02
C SER A 202 1.78 -20.45 7.52
N GLY A 203 1.81 -20.68 6.21
CA GLY A 203 2.03 -22.02 5.65
C GLY A 203 0.94 -23.04 6.01
N GLY A 204 -0.26 -22.59 6.39
CA GLY A 204 -1.37 -23.43 6.82
C GLY A 204 -1.33 -23.86 8.30
N GLU A 205 -0.36 -23.47 9.07
CA GLU A 205 -0.42 -23.55 10.52
C GLU A 205 -1.45 -22.54 11.04
N ALA A 206 -2.37 -23.02 11.88
CA ALA A 206 -3.58 -22.32 12.28
C ALA A 206 -3.30 -20.92 12.84
N TRP A 207 -3.45 -19.92 12.01
CA TRP A 207 -3.67 -18.55 12.44
C TRP A 207 -5.07 -18.52 13.06
N SER A 208 -5.16 -18.64 14.39
CA SER A 208 -6.46 -18.62 15.05
C SER A 208 -6.96 -17.18 15.07
N ALA A 209 -8.11 -16.95 14.45
CA ALA A 209 -8.87 -15.70 14.59
C ALA A 209 -9.19 -15.35 16.06
N ALA A 210 -8.93 -16.26 17.00
CA ALA A 210 -9.05 -16.08 18.44
C ALA A 210 -7.99 -15.12 19.03
N GLY A 211 -6.85 -14.90 18.35
CA GLY A 211 -5.87 -13.90 18.76
C GLY A 211 -6.27 -12.46 18.38
N LEU A 212 -7.22 -12.30 17.46
CA LEU A 212 -7.73 -10.99 17.01
C LEU A 212 -8.86 -10.43 17.89
N LEU A 213 -9.50 -11.28 18.70
CA LEU A 213 -10.72 -10.90 19.44
C LEU A 213 -10.55 -10.89 20.95
N THR A 214 -9.35 -11.09 21.49
CA THR A 214 -9.13 -11.10 22.96
C THR A 214 -9.07 -9.71 23.60
N GLY A 215 -9.16 -8.63 22.82
CA GLY A 215 -9.23 -7.25 23.31
C GLY A 215 -10.65 -6.67 23.51
N LEU A 216 -11.72 -7.36 23.09
CA LEU A 216 -13.09 -6.83 23.14
C LEU A 216 -14.00 -7.56 24.15
N GLY A 217 -13.50 -7.90 25.31
CA GLY A 217 -14.31 -8.55 26.34
C GLY A 217 -13.81 -8.32 27.74
N ALA A 218 -14.12 -7.18 28.34
CA ALA A 218 -14.43 -6.95 29.76
C ALA A 218 -14.09 -5.52 30.20
N ALA A 219 -15.03 -4.61 30.10
CA ALA A 219 -15.36 -3.63 31.14
C ALA A 219 -16.63 -2.86 30.74
#